data_12e177c93584dc199e25f5f100d58069
#
_entry.id   12e177c93584dc199e25f5f100d58069
#
_cell.length_a   1.000
_cell.length_b   1.000
_cell.length_c   1.000
_cell.angle_alpha   90.00
_cell.angle_beta   90.00
_cell.angle_gamma   90.00
#
_symmetry.space_group_name_H-M   'P 1'
#
loop_
_entity.id
_entity.type
_entity.pdbx_description
1 polymer ?
#
loop_
_entity_poly.entity_id
_entity_poly.type
_entity_poly.pdbx_seq_one_letter_code
_entity_poly.pdbx_strand_id
1 'polypeptide(L)'
;MDKEHRIKVREISARTALSRSRLSGLDYALNPYRGCIHACLYCYSPAVIHYDGADKWGDFVEARTNLPVLLAHELRKLPRGVIGIGTVTDPYQPAERGYRVTRHCLEQILRRQWPICIQTKSAAVTEDIGLISQLREKEVGITFTTADDTLRAWMEPDASTVSERLKALEALKDAGIPAFVFFGPVLPGLAEEGLERLFAFMAQVSVTRVLVDRLRMHPGVWERLRPCLAANRPDLLPAYEAVRFGSPEDYEQLLADIADKARRAGISSVVVERP
;
A
#
# COMPACT_ATOMS: atom_id res chain seq x y z
N MET A 1 -25.83 -8.40 -12.65
CA MET A 1 -24.90 -8.89 -13.70
C MET A 1 -23.68 -9.40 -12.99
N ASP A 2 -23.62 -10.73 -12.81
CA ASP A 2 -22.52 -11.41 -12.10
C ASP A 2 -21.19 -11.17 -12.83
N LYS A 3 -20.31 -10.43 -12.19
CA LYS A 3 -18.90 -10.35 -12.59
C LYS A 3 -18.16 -11.54 -11.97
N GLU A 4 -18.34 -12.73 -12.48
CA GLU A 4 -17.28 -13.73 -12.44
C GLU A 4 -16.12 -13.28 -13.35
N HIS A 5 -15.49 -12.19 -13.00
CA HIS A 5 -14.21 -11.83 -13.58
C HIS A 5 -13.18 -12.78 -12.95
N ARG A 6 -12.92 -13.88 -13.65
CA ARG A 6 -11.97 -14.92 -13.22
C ARG A 6 -10.57 -14.31 -13.26
N ILE A 7 -10.08 -13.88 -12.10
CA ILE A 7 -8.74 -13.33 -11.94
C ILE A 7 -7.74 -14.38 -12.44
N LYS A 8 -6.87 -13.98 -13.35
CA LYS A 8 -5.84 -14.85 -13.92
C LYS A 8 -4.64 -14.90 -12.97
N VAL A 9 -4.47 -16.00 -12.27
CA VAL A 9 -3.29 -16.23 -11.44
C VAL A 9 -2.31 -17.12 -12.21
N ARG A 10 -1.05 -16.70 -12.31
CA ARG A 10 0.02 -17.43 -13.00
C ARG A 10 1.23 -17.55 -12.08
N GLU A 11 1.96 -18.64 -12.20
CA GLU A 11 3.27 -18.78 -11.57
C GLU A 11 4.36 -18.31 -12.52
N ILE A 12 5.30 -17.55 -11.99
CA ILE A 12 6.47 -17.11 -12.75
C ILE A 12 7.75 -17.29 -11.93
N SER A 13 8.88 -17.37 -12.61
CA SER A 13 10.21 -17.37 -12.00
C SER A 13 10.84 -15.99 -12.09
N ALA A 14 11.26 -15.44 -10.96
CA ALA A 14 12.07 -14.24 -10.90
C ALA A 14 13.56 -14.56 -11.15
N ARG A 15 14.32 -13.57 -11.58
CA ARG A 15 15.80 -13.66 -11.73
C ARG A 15 16.52 -13.18 -10.48
N THR A 16 15.95 -12.22 -9.75
CA THR A 16 16.44 -11.64 -8.49
C THR A 16 15.29 -11.47 -7.52
N ALA A 17 15.56 -11.55 -6.23
CA ALA A 17 14.57 -11.31 -5.19
C ALA A 17 14.53 -9.84 -4.81
N LEU A 18 15.69 -9.23 -4.61
CA LEU A 18 15.83 -7.85 -4.17
C LEU A 18 16.26 -6.95 -5.33
N SER A 19 15.61 -5.82 -5.48
CA SER A 19 16.05 -4.72 -6.31
C SER A 19 16.47 -3.52 -5.46
N ARG A 20 17.42 -2.70 -5.92
CA ARG A 20 17.76 -1.46 -5.22
C ARG A 20 16.56 -0.54 -5.19
N SER A 21 16.25 -0.01 -4.01
CA SER A 21 15.19 0.98 -3.82
C SER A 21 15.70 2.39 -4.05
N ARG A 22 14.82 3.28 -4.53
CA ARG A 22 15.02 4.73 -4.56
C ARG A 22 14.07 5.45 -3.59
N LEU A 23 13.24 4.67 -2.88
CA LEU A 23 12.32 5.22 -1.87
C LEU A 23 13.11 5.53 -0.60
N SER A 24 12.82 6.68 -0.01
CA SER A 24 13.47 7.12 1.23
C SER A 24 13.31 6.08 2.34
N GLY A 25 14.39 5.81 3.05
CA GLY A 25 14.40 4.84 4.15
C GLY A 25 14.41 3.36 3.75
N LEU A 26 14.47 3.04 2.45
CA LEU A 26 14.52 1.67 1.95
C LEU A 26 15.76 1.45 1.08
N ASP A 27 16.57 0.44 1.40
CA ASP A 27 17.74 0.06 0.59
C ASP A 27 17.35 -0.89 -0.55
N TYR A 28 16.37 -1.74 -0.29
CA TYR A 28 15.91 -2.77 -1.23
C TYR A 28 14.38 -2.79 -1.30
N ALA A 29 13.88 -3.26 -2.45
CA ALA A 29 12.47 -3.58 -2.67
C ALA A 29 12.30 -5.07 -2.92
N LEU A 30 11.36 -5.69 -2.20
CA LEU A 30 10.91 -7.07 -2.36
C LEU A 30 9.44 -7.05 -2.78
N ASN A 31 9.16 -7.55 -3.98
CA ASN A 31 7.79 -7.65 -4.50
C ASN A 31 7.46 -9.10 -4.82
N PRO A 32 6.72 -9.79 -3.94
CA PRO A 32 6.40 -11.23 -4.10
C PRO A 32 5.55 -11.55 -5.33
N TYR A 33 4.84 -10.54 -5.83
CA TYR A 33 3.94 -10.66 -6.96
C TYR A 33 4.23 -9.60 -8.02
N ARG A 34 3.74 -9.83 -9.25
CA ARG A 34 3.54 -8.82 -10.28
C ARG A 34 2.05 -8.76 -10.60
N GLY A 35 1.47 -7.56 -10.66
CA GLY A 35 0.02 -7.39 -10.62
C GLY A 35 -0.52 -7.33 -9.18
N CYS A 36 -1.77 -6.90 -9.04
CA CYS A 36 -2.41 -6.76 -7.74
C CYS A 36 -3.93 -6.84 -7.87
N ILE A 37 -4.54 -7.78 -7.17
CA ILE A 37 -6.00 -8.01 -7.18
C ILE A 37 -6.76 -6.83 -6.56
N HIS A 38 -6.15 -6.04 -5.66
CA HIS A 38 -6.83 -4.88 -5.04
C HIS A 38 -7.40 -3.90 -6.06
N ALA A 39 -6.89 -3.90 -7.29
CA ALA A 39 -7.42 -3.16 -8.44
C ALA A 39 -7.62 -1.65 -8.20
N CYS A 40 -6.81 -1.05 -7.33
CA CYS A 40 -6.94 0.38 -6.99
C CYS A 40 -6.90 1.25 -8.25
N LEU A 41 -7.88 2.13 -8.42
CA LEU A 41 -8.02 2.94 -9.62
C LEU A 41 -6.87 3.95 -9.79
N TYR A 42 -6.33 4.44 -8.69
CA TYR A 42 -5.22 5.39 -8.64
C TYR A 42 -3.83 4.72 -8.65
N CYS A 43 -3.74 3.39 -8.80
CA CYS A 43 -2.49 2.67 -8.68
C CYS A 43 -1.46 3.10 -9.75
N TYR A 44 -0.27 3.48 -9.31
CA TYR A 44 0.85 3.89 -10.16
C TYR A 44 1.69 2.70 -10.66
N SER A 45 1.53 1.54 -10.03
CA SER A 45 2.40 0.38 -10.28
C SER A 45 2.47 -0.06 -11.74
N PRO A 46 1.37 -0.06 -12.54
CA PRO A 46 1.47 -0.39 -13.96
C PRO A 46 2.49 0.46 -14.72
N ALA A 47 2.51 1.76 -14.43
CA ALA A 47 3.45 2.68 -15.08
C ALA A 47 4.91 2.43 -14.63
N VAL A 48 5.12 2.21 -13.33
CA VAL A 48 6.47 1.97 -12.75
C VAL A 48 7.08 0.67 -13.23
N ILE A 49 6.29 -0.40 -13.36
CA ILE A 49 6.79 -1.70 -13.84
C ILE A 49 6.76 -1.81 -15.38
N HIS A 50 6.41 -0.71 -16.08
CA HIS A 50 6.26 -0.67 -17.54
C HIS A 50 5.38 -1.83 -18.03
N TYR A 51 4.20 -1.98 -17.42
CA TYR A 51 3.28 -3.07 -17.79
C TYR A 51 2.62 -2.77 -19.14
N ASP A 52 2.88 -3.63 -20.10
CA ASP A 52 2.38 -3.58 -21.49
C ASP A 52 1.54 -4.82 -21.86
N GLY A 53 1.19 -5.64 -20.86
CA GLY A 53 0.41 -6.86 -21.07
C GLY A 53 -1.04 -6.59 -21.48
N ALA A 54 -1.66 -7.62 -22.08
CA ALA A 54 -3.04 -7.56 -22.56
C ALA A 54 -4.10 -7.57 -21.45
N ASP A 55 -3.76 -8.06 -20.26
CA ASP A 55 -4.69 -8.15 -19.14
C ASP A 55 -4.83 -6.77 -18.45
N LYS A 56 -6.05 -6.41 -18.04
CA LYS A 56 -6.25 -5.18 -17.28
C LYS A 56 -5.62 -5.28 -15.89
N TRP A 57 -5.14 -4.16 -15.37
CA TRP A 57 -4.68 -4.08 -13.99
C TRP A 57 -5.82 -4.39 -13.02
N GLY A 58 -5.58 -5.35 -12.11
CA GLY A 58 -6.59 -5.91 -11.21
C GLY A 58 -7.10 -7.28 -11.64
N ASP A 59 -7.01 -7.64 -12.93
CA ASP A 59 -7.54 -8.89 -13.46
C ASP A 59 -6.50 -10.03 -13.51
N PHE A 60 -5.24 -9.75 -13.12
CA PHE A 60 -4.17 -10.73 -13.12
C PHE A 60 -3.21 -10.59 -11.94
N VAL A 61 -2.59 -11.69 -11.57
CA VAL A 61 -1.46 -11.78 -10.64
C VAL A 61 -0.48 -12.83 -11.12
N GLU A 62 0.79 -12.49 -11.07
CA GLU A 62 1.90 -13.39 -11.32
C GLU A 62 2.66 -13.63 -10.01
N ALA A 63 2.53 -14.85 -9.46
CA ALA A 63 3.20 -15.25 -8.23
C ALA A 63 4.66 -15.66 -8.54
N ARG A 64 5.62 -15.04 -7.88
CA ARG A 64 7.06 -15.32 -8.04
C ARG A 64 7.48 -16.46 -7.12
N THR A 65 7.09 -17.69 -7.47
CA THR A 65 7.18 -18.84 -6.56
C THR A 65 8.59 -19.24 -6.15
N ASN A 66 9.62 -18.89 -6.95
CA ASN A 66 11.02 -19.14 -6.61
C ASN A 66 11.67 -18.04 -5.75
N LEU A 67 10.93 -16.97 -5.43
CA LEU A 67 11.48 -15.78 -4.75
C LEU A 67 12.11 -16.10 -3.38
N PRO A 68 11.52 -16.95 -2.51
CA PRO A 68 12.11 -17.26 -1.21
C PRO A 68 13.49 -17.91 -1.31
N VAL A 69 13.71 -18.75 -2.34
CA VAL A 69 15.01 -19.43 -2.56
C VAL A 69 16.06 -18.41 -3.02
N LEU A 70 15.71 -17.53 -3.98
CA LEU A 70 16.58 -16.45 -4.42
C LEU A 70 16.93 -15.51 -3.27
N LEU A 71 15.94 -15.13 -2.49
CA LEU A 71 16.09 -14.24 -1.33
C LEU A 71 17.06 -14.83 -0.32
N ALA A 72 16.91 -16.12 0.05
CA ALA A 72 17.81 -16.80 0.98
C ALA A 72 19.27 -16.75 0.51
N HIS A 73 19.52 -16.77 -0.79
CA HIS A 73 20.86 -16.65 -1.39
C HIS A 73 21.38 -15.21 -1.37
N GLU A 74 20.52 -14.24 -1.76
CA GLU A 74 20.87 -12.83 -1.83
C GLU A 74 21.14 -12.23 -0.45
N LEU A 75 20.37 -12.60 0.59
CA LEU A 75 20.60 -12.18 1.98
C LEU A 75 21.96 -12.61 2.57
N ARG A 76 22.68 -13.53 1.93
CA ARG A 76 24.04 -13.91 2.31
C ARG A 76 25.12 -13.10 1.63
N LYS A 77 24.82 -12.49 0.49
CA LYS A 77 25.80 -11.85 -0.40
C LYS A 77 25.71 -10.34 -0.43
N LEU A 78 24.49 -9.81 -0.29
CA LEU A 78 24.26 -8.37 -0.37
C LEU A 78 24.60 -7.69 0.95
N PRO A 79 25.03 -6.43 0.92
CA PRO A 79 25.14 -5.60 2.11
C PRO A 79 23.78 -5.51 2.84
N ARG A 80 23.80 -5.64 4.17
CA ARG A 80 22.60 -5.52 4.98
C ARG A 80 21.98 -4.13 4.80
N GLY A 81 20.66 -4.09 4.67
CA GLY A 81 19.88 -2.87 4.50
C GLY A 81 18.39 -3.13 4.71
N VAL A 82 17.59 -2.08 4.76
CA VAL A 82 16.15 -2.14 4.97
C VAL A 82 15.45 -2.65 3.72
N ILE A 83 14.66 -3.71 3.87
CA ILE A 83 13.87 -4.30 2.79
C ILE A 83 12.44 -3.75 2.86
N GLY A 84 12.06 -2.95 1.87
CA GLY A 84 10.67 -2.56 1.65
C GLY A 84 9.90 -3.68 0.95
N ILE A 85 8.81 -4.15 1.57
CA ILE A 85 7.97 -5.22 1.03
C ILE A 85 6.65 -4.63 0.57
N GLY A 86 6.32 -4.80 -0.73
CA GLY A 86 5.08 -4.30 -1.30
C GLY A 86 5.17 -2.90 -1.93
N THR A 87 6.28 -2.59 -2.60
CA THR A 87 6.49 -1.27 -3.21
C THR A 87 5.73 -1.06 -4.53
N VAL A 88 5.47 -2.12 -5.31
CA VAL A 88 4.72 -2.07 -6.59
C VAL A 88 3.65 -3.16 -6.73
N THR A 89 3.34 -3.82 -5.63
CA THR A 89 2.24 -4.80 -5.49
C THR A 89 1.82 -4.82 -4.04
N ASP A 90 0.66 -5.41 -3.71
CA ASP A 90 0.35 -5.65 -2.31
C ASP A 90 0.83 -7.05 -1.90
N PRO A 91 1.68 -7.17 -0.86
CA PRO A 91 2.22 -8.46 -0.44
C PRO A 91 1.19 -9.37 0.22
N TYR A 92 0.07 -8.82 0.69
CA TYR A 92 -1.03 -9.54 1.33
C TYR A 92 -2.33 -9.48 0.52
N GLN A 93 -2.23 -9.31 -0.80
CA GLN A 93 -3.36 -9.43 -1.70
C GLN A 93 -3.96 -10.85 -1.63
N PRO A 94 -5.21 -11.08 -2.07
CA PRO A 94 -5.90 -12.38 -1.94
C PRO A 94 -5.11 -13.59 -2.43
N ALA A 95 -4.22 -13.44 -3.42
CA ALA A 95 -3.36 -14.53 -3.91
C ALA A 95 -2.40 -15.07 -2.84
N GLU A 96 -2.02 -14.26 -1.85
CA GLU A 96 -1.11 -14.67 -0.78
C GLU A 96 -1.68 -15.81 0.07
N ARG A 97 -3.00 -15.89 0.24
CA ARG A 97 -3.65 -16.99 0.98
C ARG A 97 -3.32 -18.38 0.42
N GLY A 98 -3.15 -18.48 -0.91
CA GLY A 98 -2.82 -19.73 -1.58
C GLY A 98 -1.33 -19.94 -1.77
N TYR A 99 -0.63 -18.91 -2.22
CA TYR A 99 0.79 -19.02 -2.62
C TYR A 99 1.78 -18.81 -1.48
N ARG A 100 1.43 -18.02 -0.46
CA ARG A 100 2.26 -17.73 0.73
C ARG A 100 3.69 -17.27 0.41
N VAL A 101 3.89 -16.59 -0.73
CA VAL A 101 5.23 -16.16 -1.16
C VAL A 101 5.81 -15.13 -0.21
N THR A 102 4.99 -14.17 0.27
CA THR A 102 5.41 -13.18 1.27
C THR A 102 5.83 -13.87 2.56
N ARG A 103 5.00 -14.77 3.07
CA ARG A 103 5.29 -15.54 4.28
C ARG A 103 6.59 -16.31 4.17
N HIS A 104 6.80 -17.04 3.07
CA HIS A 104 8.06 -17.78 2.86
C HIS A 104 9.28 -16.86 2.73
N CYS A 105 9.11 -15.64 2.16
CA CYS A 105 10.16 -14.63 2.17
C CYS A 105 10.45 -14.13 3.60
N LEU A 106 9.44 -13.87 4.41
CA LEU A 106 9.61 -13.46 5.82
C LEU A 106 10.34 -14.52 6.63
N GLU A 107 10.10 -15.81 6.41
CA GLU A 107 10.85 -16.90 7.03
C GLU A 107 12.35 -16.85 6.71
N GLN A 108 12.73 -16.50 5.46
CA GLN A 108 14.14 -16.34 5.10
C GLN A 108 14.76 -15.09 5.73
N ILE A 109 14.01 -13.99 5.76
CA ILE A 109 14.43 -12.73 6.39
C ILE A 109 14.64 -12.93 7.90
N LEU A 110 13.71 -13.62 8.56
CA LEU A 110 13.79 -13.93 9.99
C LEU A 110 15.07 -14.67 10.36
N ARG A 111 15.48 -15.67 9.56
CA ARG A 111 16.73 -16.43 9.77
C ARG A 111 17.99 -15.55 9.76
N ARG A 112 17.94 -14.40 9.10
CA ARG A 112 19.04 -13.46 8.92
C ARG A 112 18.87 -12.15 9.67
N GLN A 113 17.68 -11.96 10.25
CA GLN A 113 17.33 -10.76 11.01
C GLN A 113 17.55 -9.45 10.23
N TRP A 114 17.24 -9.43 8.92
CA TRP A 114 17.28 -8.18 8.14
C TRP A 114 16.14 -7.27 8.51
N PRO A 115 16.38 -5.94 8.55
CA PRO A 115 15.32 -4.96 8.80
C PRO A 115 14.30 -4.93 7.67
N ILE A 116 13.03 -4.80 8.05
CA ILE A 116 11.91 -4.73 7.08
C ILE A 116 11.00 -3.55 7.33
N CYS A 117 10.42 -3.07 6.23
CA CYS A 117 9.28 -2.16 6.22
C CYS A 117 8.23 -2.76 5.28
N ILE A 118 7.10 -3.22 5.82
CA ILE A 118 5.98 -3.74 5.04
C ILE A 118 5.00 -2.61 4.79
N GLN A 119 4.43 -2.53 3.55
CA GLN A 119 3.31 -1.63 3.27
C GLN A 119 2.19 -2.41 2.59
N THR A 120 0.97 -2.31 3.14
CA THR A 120 -0.18 -3.05 2.63
C THR A 120 -1.51 -2.31 2.84
N LYS A 121 -2.51 -2.67 2.03
CA LYS A 121 -3.94 -2.33 2.18
C LYS A 121 -4.76 -3.51 2.73
N SER A 122 -4.09 -4.60 3.10
CA SER A 122 -4.75 -5.83 3.52
C SER A 122 -4.60 -6.08 5.02
N ALA A 123 -5.71 -6.37 5.67
CA ALA A 123 -5.71 -6.83 7.06
C ALA A 123 -5.07 -8.22 7.22
N ALA A 124 -4.88 -8.97 6.12
CA ALA A 124 -4.24 -10.30 6.16
C ALA A 124 -2.78 -10.27 6.62
N VAL A 125 -2.13 -9.10 6.71
CA VAL A 125 -0.83 -8.95 7.36
C VAL A 125 -0.82 -9.50 8.80
N THR A 126 -1.96 -9.52 9.46
CA THR A 126 -2.13 -10.07 10.81
C THR A 126 -1.88 -11.58 10.89
N GLU A 127 -2.02 -12.30 9.78
CA GLU A 127 -1.72 -13.75 9.71
C GLU A 127 -0.24 -14.05 9.94
N ASP A 128 0.65 -13.06 9.71
CA ASP A 128 2.10 -13.19 9.86
C ASP A 128 2.67 -12.45 11.09
N ILE A 129 1.83 -11.95 11.98
CA ILE A 129 2.25 -11.28 13.23
C ILE A 129 3.27 -12.17 14.00
N GLY A 130 3.02 -13.48 14.05
CA GLY A 130 3.91 -14.42 14.73
C GLY A 130 5.34 -14.51 14.13
N LEU A 131 5.50 -14.25 12.84
CA LEU A 131 6.81 -14.14 12.17
C LEU A 131 7.40 -12.74 12.33
N ILE A 132 6.59 -11.72 12.06
CA ILE A 132 7.02 -10.32 12.08
C ILE A 132 7.50 -9.92 13.48
N SER A 133 6.78 -10.33 14.54
CA SER A 133 7.15 -10.00 15.93
C SER A 133 8.54 -10.48 16.33
N GLN A 134 9.03 -11.57 15.76
CA GLN A 134 10.35 -12.14 16.05
C GLN A 134 11.51 -11.39 15.36
N LEU A 135 11.24 -10.50 14.40
CA LEU A 135 12.26 -9.65 13.79
C LEU A 135 12.69 -8.55 14.78
N ARG A 136 13.98 -8.22 14.79
CA ARG A 136 14.53 -7.17 15.66
C ARG A 136 14.15 -5.77 15.16
N GLU A 137 14.28 -5.56 13.86
CA GLU A 137 14.00 -4.30 13.18
C GLU A 137 12.88 -4.52 12.17
N LYS A 138 11.70 -4.01 12.49
CA LYS A 138 10.49 -4.18 11.70
C LYS A 138 9.59 -2.99 11.82
N GLU A 139 8.85 -2.71 10.77
CA GLU A 139 7.77 -1.75 10.77
C GLU A 139 6.70 -2.18 9.76
N VAL A 140 5.43 -1.97 10.10
CA VAL A 140 4.31 -2.29 9.21
C VAL A 140 3.48 -1.05 8.95
N GLY A 141 3.33 -0.70 7.68
CA GLY A 141 2.50 0.40 7.20
C GLY A 141 1.15 -0.10 6.70
N ILE A 142 0.08 0.44 7.24
CA ILE A 142 -1.28 0.24 6.73
C ILE A 142 -1.69 1.47 5.93
N THR A 143 -2.13 1.26 4.69
CA THR A 143 -2.56 2.36 3.81
C THR A 143 -4.03 2.67 3.99
N PHE A 144 -4.36 3.95 4.04
CA PHE A 144 -5.72 4.50 3.99
C PHE A 144 -5.78 5.63 2.96
N THR A 145 -6.91 5.79 2.28
CA THR A 145 -7.19 6.91 1.36
C THR A 145 -8.44 7.67 1.78
N THR A 146 -9.25 7.08 2.63
CA THR A 146 -10.50 7.63 3.16
C THR A 146 -10.85 6.92 4.48
N ALA A 147 -11.74 7.50 5.26
CA ALA A 147 -12.37 6.88 6.42
C ALA A 147 -13.71 6.20 6.10
N ASP A 148 -14.21 6.32 4.87
CA ASP A 148 -15.50 5.81 4.41
C ASP A 148 -15.34 4.56 3.55
N ASP A 149 -16.02 3.46 3.93
CA ASP A 149 -15.94 2.19 3.21
C ASP A 149 -16.66 2.21 1.85
N THR A 150 -17.66 3.08 1.66
CA THR A 150 -18.32 3.24 0.38
C THR A 150 -17.37 3.87 -0.63
N LEU A 151 -16.70 4.96 -0.23
CA LEU A 151 -15.68 5.62 -1.04
C LEU A 151 -14.49 4.70 -1.30
N ARG A 152 -14.05 3.97 -0.25
CA ARG A 152 -13.00 2.95 -0.39
C ARG A 152 -13.39 1.90 -1.45
N ALA A 153 -14.62 1.38 -1.42
CA ALA A 153 -15.06 0.36 -2.37
C ALA A 153 -15.05 0.83 -3.83
N TRP A 154 -15.26 2.11 -4.09
CA TRP A 154 -15.13 2.66 -5.44
C TRP A 154 -13.68 2.72 -5.91
N MET A 155 -12.76 3.12 -5.02
CA MET A 155 -11.36 3.39 -5.36
C MET A 155 -10.44 2.18 -5.20
N GLU A 156 -10.80 1.26 -4.30
CA GLU A 156 -10.01 0.08 -3.91
C GLU A 156 -10.93 -1.15 -3.79
N PRO A 157 -11.55 -1.63 -4.88
CA PRO A 157 -12.68 -2.56 -4.83
C PRO A 157 -12.39 -3.85 -4.06
N ASP A 158 -11.18 -4.43 -4.20
CA ASP A 158 -10.82 -5.72 -3.62
C ASP A 158 -9.79 -5.62 -2.48
N ALA A 159 -9.60 -4.42 -1.90
CA ALA A 159 -8.79 -4.23 -0.70
C ALA A 159 -9.63 -4.40 0.57
N SER A 160 -8.98 -4.63 1.71
CA SER A 160 -9.65 -4.71 3.01
C SER A 160 -10.45 -3.44 3.32
N THR A 161 -11.55 -3.59 4.03
CA THR A 161 -12.36 -2.48 4.52
C THR A 161 -11.57 -1.58 5.48
N VAL A 162 -12.02 -0.34 5.67
CA VAL A 162 -11.45 0.58 6.66
C VAL A 162 -11.46 -0.06 8.04
N SER A 163 -12.60 -0.68 8.43
CA SER A 163 -12.75 -1.36 9.72
C SER A 163 -11.75 -2.50 9.91
N GLU A 164 -11.52 -3.33 8.88
CA GLU A 164 -10.52 -4.41 8.94
C GLU A 164 -9.10 -3.87 9.08
N ARG A 165 -8.76 -2.78 8.37
CA ARG A 165 -7.44 -2.14 8.48
C ARG A 165 -7.23 -1.53 9.85
N LEU A 166 -8.26 -0.94 10.49
CA LEU A 166 -8.18 -0.44 11.86
C LEU A 166 -7.95 -1.57 12.86
N LYS A 167 -8.65 -2.70 12.73
CA LYS A 167 -8.40 -3.91 13.54
C LYS A 167 -6.98 -4.46 13.34
N ALA A 168 -6.44 -4.37 12.12
CA ALA A 168 -5.06 -4.78 11.87
C ALA A 168 -4.05 -3.88 12.60
N LEU A 169 -4.27 -2.56 12.65
CA LEU A 169 -3.43 -1.63 13.44
C LEU A 169 -3.47 -1.98 14.94
N GLU A 170 -4.66 -2.30 15.46
CA GLU A 170 -4.83 -2.73 16.86
C GLU A 170 -4.08 -4.02 17.15
N ALA A 171 -4.22 -5.04 16.29
CA ALA A 171 -3.51 -6.30 16.43
C ALA A 171 -1.98 -6.15 16.34
N LEU A 172 -1.48 -5.25 15.48
CA LEU A 172 -0.05 -4.93 15.41
C LEU A 172 0.44 -4.27 16.70
N LYS A 173 -0.32 -3.32 17.27
CA LYS A 173 -0.02 -2.70 18.57
C LYS A 173 0.06 -3.75 19.67
N ASP A 174 -0.95 -4.62 19.78
CA ASP A 174 -1.03 -5.65 20.82
C ASP A 174 0.14 -6.64 20.73
N ALA A 175 0.65 -6.87 19.52
CA ALA A 175 1.84 -7.69 19.28
C ALA A 175 3.17 -6.94 19.46
N GLY A 176 3.16 -5.67 19.84
CA GLY A 176 4.35 -4.84 19.99
C GLY A 176 5.10 -4.58 18.68
N ILE A 177 4.40 -4.61 17.55
CA ILE A 177 4.97 -4.32 16.23
C ILE A 177 4.76 -2.84 15.92
N PRO A 178 5.83 -2.04 15.72
CA PRO A 178 5.70 -0.66 15.30
C PRO A 178 4.88 -0.55 14.01
N ALA A 179 3.82 0.26 14.05
CA ALA A 179 2.96 0.48 12.91
C ALA A 179 2.94 1.96 12.51
N PHE A 180 2.96 2.23 11.20
CA PHE A 180 2.71 3.55 10.64
C PHE A 180 1.50 3.53 9.71
N VAL A 181 0.98 4.70 9.43
CA VAL A 181 -0.09 4.86 8.44
C VAL A 181 0.44 5.60 7.22
N PHE A 182 0.20 5.01 6.05
CA PHE A 182 0.34 5.71 4.78
C PHE A 182 -1.05 6.22 4.38
N PHE A 183 -1.29 7.51 4.64
CA PHE A 183 -2.52 8.17 4.24
C PHE A 183 -2.35 8.71 2.82
N GLY A 184 -2.67 7.87 1.84
CA GLY A 184 -2.36 8.21 0.45
C GLY A 184 -2.75 7.15 -0.60
N PRO A 185 -2.93 7.61 -1.85
CA PRO A 185 -2.88 9.02 -2.20
C PRO A 185 -4.09 9.79 -1.62
N VAL A 186 -3.87 11.05 -1.27
CA VAL A 186 -4.96 11.95 -0.91
C VAL A 186 -5.81 12.20 -2.14
N LEU A 187 -7.08 11.86 -2.04
CA LEU A 187 -8.07 11.95 -3.12
C LEU A 187 -8.97 13.17 -2.86
N PRO A 188 -8.86 14.28 -3.62
CA PRO A 188 -9.64 15.50 -3.38
C PRO A 188 -11.15 15.23 -3.34
N GLY A 189 -11.84 15.74 -2.32
CA GLY A 189 -13.28 15.57 -2.11
C GLY A 189 -13.72 14.17 -1.65
N LEU A 190 -12.77 13.24 -1.49
CA LEU A 190 -13.05 11.87 -1.03
C LEU A 190 -12.26 11.49 0.24
N ALA A 191 -11.20 12.24 0.54
CA ALA A 191 -10.32 11.95 1.66
C ALA A 191 -10.72 12.65 2.96
N GLU A 192 -11.52 13.72 2.90
CA GLU A 192 -11.70 14.66 4.01
C GLU A 192 -12.71 14.22 5.06
N GLU A 193 -13.67 13.38 4.66
CA GLU A 193 -14.76 12.96 5.54
C GLU A 193 -14.29 11.95 6.59
N GLY A 194 -14.69 12.14 7.83
CA GLY A 194 -14.43 11.20 8.94
C GLY A 194 -13.00 11.18 9.47
N LEU A 195 -12.11 12.07 8.99
CA LEU A 195 -10.67 12.07 9.35
C LEU A 195 -10.39 12.24 10.82
N GLU A 196 -11.16 13.07 11.53
CA GLU A 196 -10.96 13.30 12.96
C GLU A 196 -11.09 12.00 13.77
N ARG A 197 -12.10 11.19 13.47
CA ARG A 197 -12.30 9.89 14.12
C ARG A 197 -11.22 8.90 13.73
N LEU A 198 -10.84 8.89 12.46
CA LEU A 198 -9.80 8.02 11.93
C LEU A 198 -8.46 8.29 12.61
N PHE A 199 -8.01 9.56 12.67
CA PHE A 199 -6.75 9.93 13.30
C PHE A 199 -6.78 9.81 14.83
N ALA A 200 -7.92 10.05 15.49
CA ALA A 200 -8.08 9.78 16.92
C ALA A 200 -7.87 8.30 17.24
N PHE A 201 -8.44 7.40 16.45
CA PHE A 201 -8.19 5.97 16.60
C PHE A 201 -6.70 5.61 16.36
N MET A 202 -6.10 6.16 15.31
CA MET A 202 -4.67 5.92 15.01
C MET A 202 -3.76 6.37 16.15
N ALA A 203 -4.05 7.51 16.78
CA ALA A 203 -3.34 7.98 17.97
C ALA A 203 -3.54 7.04 19.18
N GLN A 204 -4.78 6.57 19.40
CA GLN A 204 -5.10 5.63 20.47
C GLN A 204 -4.34 4.30 20.33
N VAL A 205 -4.15 3.80 19.11
CA VAL A 205 -3.37 2.59 18.85
C VAL A 205 -1.87 2.88 18.69
N SER A 206 -1.43 4.08 19.02
CA SER A 206 -0.01 4.48 19.06
C SER A 206 0.72 4.28 17.73
N VAL A 207 0.08 4.69 16.62
CA VAL A 207 0.74 4.74 15.31
C VAL A 207 2.01 5.58 15.40
N THR A 208 3.14 5.06 14.91
CA THR A 208 4.45 5.72 15.03
C THR A 208 4.55 7.00 14.20
N ARG A 209 3.94 7.00 13.01
CA ARG A 209 3.88 8.15 12.11
C ARG A 209 2.73 8.04 11.12
N VAL A 210 2.34 9.17 10.56
CA VAL A 210 1.46 9.27 9.39
C VAL A 210 2.24 9.90 8.24
N LEU A 211 2.27 9.22 7.09
CA LEU A 211 2.79 9.73 5.83
C LEU A 211 1.60 10.17 4.99
N VAL A 212 1.51 11.45 4.69
CA VAL A 212 0.47 12.01 3.80
C VAL A 212 1.05 12.13 2.41
N ASP A 213 0.54 11.34 1.46
CA ASP A 213 1.07 11.31 0.09
C ASP A 213 0.06 11.82 -0.93
N ARG A 214 0.60 12.52 -1.93
CA ARG A 214 -0.18 13.13 -3.00
C ARG A 214 -0.61 12.14 -4.08
N LEU A 215 -1.73 12.43 -4.74
CA LEU A 215 -2.12 11.74 -5.95
C LEU A 215 -1.20 12.15 -7.12
N ARG A 216 -0.53 11.17 -7.70
CA ARG A 216 0.29 11.35 -8.92
C ARG A 216 -0.42 10.74 -10.12
N MET A 217 -0.68 11.56 -11.12
CA MET A 217 -1.35 11.13 -12.35
C MET A 217 -0.38 10.44 -13.33
N HIS A 218 0.20 9.33 -12.89
CA HIS A 218 0.98 8.46 -13.78
C HIS A 218 0.14 7.98 -14.99
N PRO A 219 0.77 7.58 -16.10
CA PRO A 219 0.06 7.01 -17.25
C PRO A 219 -0.94 5.93 -16.85
N GLY A 220 -2.16 6.01 -17.36
CA GLY A 220 -3.25 5.07 -17.08
C GLY A 220 -4.05 5.35 -15.79
N VAL A 221 -3.60 6.23 -14.90
CA VAL A 221 -4.34 6.55 -13.66
C VAL A 221 -5.61 7.32 -13.97
N TRP A 222 -5.52 8.35 -14.81
CA TRP A 222 -6.69 9.16 -15.21
C TRP A 222 -7.75 8.33 -15.93
N GLU A 223 -7.33 7.46 -16.82
CA GLU A 223 -8.19 6.58 -17.62
C GLU A 223 -8.99 5.61 -16.73
N ARG A 224 -8.48 5.26 -15.54
CA ARG A 224 -9.19 4.44 -14.55
C ARG A 224 -10.05 5.27 -13.61
N LEU A 225 -9.57 6.43 -13.16
CA LEU A 225 -10.30 7.30 -12.21
C LEU A 225 -11.50 7.99 -12.85
N ARG A 226 -11.32 8.56 -14.04
CA ARG A 226 -12.34 9.40 -14.70
C ARG A 226 -13.71 8.72 -14.84
N PRO A 227 -13.83 7.48 -15.34
CA PRO A 227 -15.13 6.80 -15.44
C PRO A 227 -15.82 6.61 -14.08
N CYS A 228 -15.07 6.28 -13.06
CA CYS A 228 -15.59 6.09 -11.70
C CYS A 228 -16.09 7.41 -11.10
N LEU A 229 -15.31 8.48 -11.24
CA LEU A 229 -15.71 9.82 -10.80
C LEU A 229 -16.94 10.32 -11.56
N ALA A 230 -16.96 10.17 -12.88
CA ALA A 230 -18.09 10.58 -13.69
C ALA A 230 -19.41 9.89 -13.32
N ALA A 231 -19.32 8.62 -12.88
CA ALA A 231 -20.49 7.85 -12.47
C ALA A 231 -20.97 8.16 -11.04
N ASN A 232 -20.06 8.47 -10.10
CA ASN A 232 -20.37 8.56 -8.67
C ASN A 232 -20.26 9.99 -8.11
N ARG A 233 -19.31 10.80 -8.61
CA ARG A 233 -19.02 12.15 -8.14
C ARG A 233 -18.56 13.05 -9.29
N PRO A 234 -19.45 13.33 -10.27
CA PRO A 234 -19.12 14.18 -11.42
C PRO A 234 -18.70 15.60 -11.01
N ASP A 235 -19.16 16.08 -9.88
CA ASP A 235 -18.80 17.35 -9.26
C ASP A 235 -17.30 17.48 -8.96
N LEU A 236 -16.60 16.37 -8.74
CA LEU A 236 -15.17 16.35 -8.44
C LEU A 236 -14.25 16.32 -9.68
N LEU A 237 -14.79 16.06 -10.87
CA LEU A 237 -13.96 15.96 -12.09
C LEU A 237 -13.04 17.17 -12.29
N PRO A 238 -13.49 18.44 -12.12
CA PRO A 238 -12.60 19.60 -12.28
C PRO A 238 -11.40 19.60 -11.34
N ALA A 239 -11.58 19.18 -10.09
CA ALA A 239 -10.48 19.10 -9.10
C ALA A 239 -9.42 18.06 -9.51
N TYR A 240 -9.85 16.90 -10.00
CA TYR A 240 -8.92 15.86 -10.49
C TYR A 240 -8.25 16.24 -11.81
N GLU A 241 -8.93 16.96 -12.69
CA GLU A 241 -8.32 17.53 -13.90
C GLU A 241 -7.24 18.56 -13.54
N ALA A 242 -7.50 19.42 -12.56
CA ALA A 242 -6.49 20.35 -12.06
C ALA A 242 -5.26 19.64 -11.51
N VAL A 243 -5.43 18.58 -10.71
CA VAL A 243 -4.31 17.76 -10.20
C VAL A 243 -3.54 17.08 -11.34
N ARG A 244 -4.21 16.71 -12.44
CA ARG A 244 -3.56 16.11 -13.62
C ARG A 244 -2.59 17.06 -14.32
N PHE A 245 -2.88 18.34 -14.35
CA PHE A 245 -2.08 19.35 -15.06
C PHE A 245 -1.11 20.11 -14.17
N GLY A 246 -1.09 19.84 -12.87
CA GLY A 246 -0.20 20.46 -11.91
C GLY A 246 -0.53 20.11 -10.47
N SER A 247 0.06 20.83 -9.52
CA SER A 247 -0.32 20.80 -8.11
C SER A 247 -1.01 22.12 -7.80
N PRO A 248 -2.35 22.19 -7.93
CA PRO A 248 -3.07 23.42 -7.63
C PRO A 248 -2.88 23.79 -6.15
N GLU A 249 -2.86 25.10 -5.87
CA GLU A 249 -2.65 25.62 -4.50
C GLU A 249 -3.65 25.02 -3.50
N ASP A 250 -4.92 24.90 -3.90
CA ASP A 250 -5.97 24.25 -3.10
C ASP A 250 -5.63 22.80 -2.74
N TYR A 251 -4.93 22.08 -3.60
CA TYR A 251 -4.53 20.70 -3.33
C TYR A 251 -3.35 20.64 -2.35
N GLU A 252 -2.39 21.56 -2.46
CA GLU A 252 -1.32 21.68 -1.44
C GLU A 252 -1.89 22.06 -0.07
N GLN A 253 -2.87 22.94 -0.04
CA GLN A 253 -3.58 23.30 1.18
C GLN A 253 -4.31 22.09 1.77
N LEU A 254 -4.99 21.28 0.95
CA LEU A 254 -5.65 20.05 1.40
C LEU A 254 -4.66 19.07 2.05
N LEU A 255 -3.48 18.86 1.45
CA LEU A 255 -2.44 18.01 2.05
C LEU A 255 -1.98 18.54 3.42
N ALA A 256 -1.80 19.85 3.53
CA ALA A 256 -1.43 20.51 4.78
C ALA A 256 -2.53 20.37 5.84
N ASP A 257 -3.79 20.58 5.48
CA ASP A 257 -4.93 20.47 6.39
C ASP A 257 -5.10 19.06 6.94
N ILE A 258 -4.92 18.04 6.10
CA ILE A 258 -4.94 16.63 6.52
C ILE A 258 -3.80 16.35 7.51
N ALA A 259 -2.60 16.84 7.22
CA ALA A 259 -1.47 16.68 8.11
C ALA A 259 -1.70 17.37 9.46
N ASP A 260 -2.32 18.55 9.46
CA ASP A 260 -2.64 19.28 10.68
C ASP A 260 -3.74 18.60 11.50
N LYS A 261 -4.73 17.97 10.85
CA LYS A 261 -5.73 17.14 11.55
C LYS A 261 -5.07 15.94 12.24
N ALA A 262 -4.12 15.27 11.58
CA ALA A 262 -3.36 14.17 12.18
C ALA A 262 -2.53 14.64 13.40
N ARG A 263 -1.85 15.79 13.32
CA ARG A 263 -1.09 16.38 14.46
C ARG A 263 -2.02 16.73 15.61
N ARG A 264 -3.17 17.36 15.34
CA ARG A 264 -4.17 17.71 16.37
C ARG A 264 -4.78 16.48 17.06
N ALA A 265 -4.83 15.35 16.39
CA ALA A 265 -5.24 14.07 16.98
C ALA A 265 -4.17 13.45 17.92
N GLY A 266 -2.98 14.05 18.03
CA GLY A 266 -1.90 13.60 18.92
C GLY A 266 -0.87 12.68 18.25
N ILE A 267 -0.86 12.58 16.93
CA ILE A 267 0.17 11.83 16.21
C ILE A 267 1.45 12.65 16.15
N SER A 268 2.50 12.14 16.77
CA SER A 268 3.76 12.90 17.01
C SER A 268 4.59 13.12 15.74
N SER A 269 4.50 12.20 14.77
CA SER A 269 5.25 12.28 13.52
C SER A 269 4.29 12.28 12.33
N VAL A 270 4.20 13.41 11.65
CA VAL A 270 3.39 13.57 10.44
C VAL A 270 4.25 14.17 9.34
N VAL A 271 4.43 13.43 8.25
CA VAL A 271 5.24 13.82 7.11
C VAL A 271 4.34 13.98 5.89
N VAL A 272 4.47 15.10 5.20
CA VAL A 272 3.84 15.30 3.87
C VAL A 272 4.91 15.03 2.83
N GLU A 273 4.64 14.08 1.95
CA GLU A 273 5.56 13.75 0.85
C GLU A 273 5.64 14.91 -0.14
N ARG A 274 6.87 15.32 -0.45
CA ARG A 274 7.14 16.42 -1.39
C ARG A 274 6.95 15.97 -2.85
N PRO A 275 6.75 16.90 -3.79
CA PRO A 275 6.64 16.63 -5.21
C PRO A 275 7.80 15.84 -5.79
#